data_7e7f4c621d38364864e549499ba6d127
#
_entry.id   7e7f4c621d38364864e549499ba6d127
#
_cell.length_a   1.000
_cell.length_b   1.000
_cell.length_c   1.000
_cell.angle_alpha   90.00
_cell.angle_beta   90.00
_cell.angle_gamma   90.00
#
_symmetry.space_group_name_H-M   'P 1'
#
loop_
_entity.id
_entity.type
_entity.pdbx_description
1 polymer ?
#
loop_
_entity_poly.entity_id
_entity_poly.type
_entity_poly.pdbx_seq_one_letter_code
_entity_poly.pdbx_strand_id
1 'polypeptide(L)'
;LSALPATAASATATAPPSASTVIPPEPPATVTTPYNGEAPAASTADASANTKLTKSARQQEKAEHAIKVAKKHLGDPYVWGATGPRAFDCSGLVQFAWRKAGVKLPRTTWSMLNAVKKRVSLAHLKPGDLIFTSGGGHVGMYIGHKKVISAPHSGAVVSVDKLNAYWRGSFLAAVRPGV
;
A
#
# COMPACT_ATOMS: atom_id res chain seq x y z
N LEU A 1 -46.97 -33.74 0.53
CA LEU A 1 -48.03 -32.94 -0.10
C LEU A 1 -48.01 -31.53 0.45
N SER A 2 -47.64 -30.59 -0.33
CA SER A 2 -48.15 -29.25 -0.61
C SER A 2 -47.02 -28.32 -1.03
N ALA A 3 -47.04 -28.06 -2.32
CA ALA A 3 -46.22 -27.01 -2.94
C ALA A 3 -46.87 -25.63 -2.71
N LEU A 4 -46.07 -24.59 -2.53
CA LEU A 4 -46.49 -23.19 -2.62
C LEU A 4 -45.77 -22.48 -3.75
N PRO A 5 -46.43 -21.59 -4.50
CA PRO A 5 -45.87 -20.98 -5.68
C PRO A 5 -45.00 -19.75 -5.40
N ALA A 6 -44.00 -19.54 -6.25
CA ALA A 6 -43.17 -18.37 -6.31
C ALA A 6 -43.93 -17.19 -6.94
N THR A 7 -43.93 -16.03 -6.29
CA THR A 7 -44.45 -14.77 -6.83
C THR A 7 -43.26 -13.95 -7.36
N ALA A 8 -43.26 -13.73 -8.69
CA ALA A 8 -42.34 -12.84 -9.36
C ALA A 8 -42.78 -11.37 -9.20
N ALA A 9 -41.91 -10.51 -8.67
CA ALA A 9 -42.10 -9.05 -8.63
C ALA A 9 -41.32 -8.41 -9.80
N SER A 10 -42.04 -7.84 -10.76
CA SER A 10 -41.49 -7.02 -11.85
C SER A 10 -41.08 -5.66 -11.32
N ALA A 11 -39.81 -5.31 -11.47
CA ALA A 11 -39.30 -3.97 -11.22
C ALA A 11 -39.27 -3.16 -12.52
N THR A 12 -40.06 -2.10 -12.57
CA THR A 12 -40.14 -1.12 -13.65
C THR A 12 -38.94 -0.16 -13.57
N ALA A 13 -38.13 -0.14 -14.62
CA ALA A 13 -37.01 0.79 -14.74
C ALA A 13 -37.49 2.16 -15.22
N THR A 14 -37.27 3.20 -14.40
CA THR A 14 -37.49 4.61 -14.76
C THR A 14 -36.17 5.22 -15.24
N ALA A 15 -36.17 5.75 -16.47
CA ALA A 15 -35.04 6.43 -17.08
C ALA A 15 -34.79 7.82 -16.47
N PRO A 16 -33.53 8.30 -16.35
CA PRO A 16 -33.24 9.65 -15.90
C PRO A 16 -33.37 10.69 -17.02
N PRO A 17 -33.66 11.97 -16.67
CA PRO A 17 -33.81 13.06 -17.64
C PRO A 17 -32.44 13.59 -18.14
N SER A 18 -32.46 14.08 -19.37
CA SER A 18 -31.36 14.66 -20.13
C SER A 18 -30.71 15.88 -19.44
N ALA A 19 -29.38 15.87 -19.40
CA ALA A 19 -28.57 16.98 -18.93
C ALA A 19 -28.48 18.10 -19.97
N SER A 20 -28.80 19.31 -19.59
CA SER A 20 -28.58 20.56 -20.33
C SER A 20 -27.10 20.90 -20.39
N THR A 21 -26.63 21.13 -21.63
CA THR A 21 -25.29 21.62 -21.93
C THR A 21 -25.14 23.10 -21.56
N VAL A 22 -24.31 23.39 -20.57
CA VAL A 22 -23.90 24.77 -20.26
C VAL A 22 -22.55 25.02 -20.91
N ILE A 23 -22.50 25.98 -21.83
CA ILE A 23 -21.29 26.48 -22.50
C ILE A 23 -20.55 27.43 -21.54
N PRO A 24 -19.26 27.23 -21.26
CA PRO A 24 -18.48 28.18 -20.47
C PRO A 24 -18.03 29.40 -21.32
N PRO A 25 -17.91 30.58 -20.72
CA PRO A 25 -17.45 31.79 -21.44
C PRO A 25 -15.93 31.77 -21.69
N GLU A 26 -15.58 32.33 -22.84
CA GLU A 26 -14.24 32.52 -23.39
C GLU A 26 -13.40 33.51 -22.55
N PRO A 27 -12.10 33.28 -22.31
CA PRO A 27 -11.25 34.22 -21.57
C PRO A 27 -10.78 35.38 -22.46
N PRO A 28 -10.58 36.59 -21.90
CA PRO A 28 -10.13 37.74 -22.66
C PRO A 28 -8.66 37.71 -23.07
N ALA A 29 -8.38 38.34 -24.20
CA ALA A 29 -7.13 38.36 -24.94
C ALA A 29 -5.93 38.86 -24.15
N THR A 30 -4.81 38.22 -24.45
CA THR A 30 -3.40 38.47 -24.14
C THR A 30 -2.94 39.90 -24.33
N VAL A 31 -2.32 40.46 -23.29
CA VAL A 31 -1.38 41.59 -23.43
C VAL A 31 0.05 41.06 -23.40
N THR A 32 0.74 41.13 -24.52
CA THR A 32 2.14 40.71 -24.67
C THR A 32 3.04 41.89 -24.29
N THR A 33 3.78 41.77 -23.19
CA THR A 33 4.97 42.60 -22.93
C THR A 33 6.21 41.72 -23.07
N PRO A 34 7.21 42.12 -23.82
CA PRO A 34 8.47 41.39 -23.92
C PRO A 34 9.33 41.67 -22.69
N TYR A 35 9.45 40.70 -21.80
CA TYR A 35 10.43 40.72 -20.71
C TYR A 35 11.71 40.01 -21.19
N ASN A 36 12.74 40.81 -21.53
CA ASN A 36 14.11 40.35 -21.64
C ASN A 36 14.65 40.19 -20.20
N GLY A 37 14.69 38.97 -19.71
CA GLY A 37 15.24 38.62 -18.38
C GLY A 37 15.93 37.28 -18.46
N GLU A 38 17.24 37.34 -18.37
CA GLU A 38 18.22 36.27 -18.25
C GLU A 38 17.71 35.19 -17.27
N ALA A 39 17.59 33.97 -17.75
CA ALA A 39 17.21 32.82 -16.93
C ALA A 39 18.39 32.46 -16.01
N PRO A 40 18.22 32.42 -14.67
CA PRO A 40 19.25 31.88 -13.82
C PRO A 40 19.40 30.37 -14.11
N ALA A 41 20.64 29.97 -14.41
CA ALA A 41 21.00 28.56 -14.58
C ALA A 41 20.58 27.76 -13.31
N ALA A 42 19.48 26.99 -13.40
CA ALA A 42 19.06 26.13 -12.36
C ALA A 42 20.15 25.08 -12.09
N SER A 43 20.74 25.13 -10.91
CA SER A 43 21.79 24.22 -10.45
C SER A 43 21.30 22.78 -10.57
N THR A 44 22.09 21.91 -11.21
CA THR A 44 21.83 20.46 -11.36
C THR A 44 21.65 19.75 -10.02
N ALA A 45 22.13 20.32 -8.92
CA ALA A 45 21.95 19.85 -7.56
C ALA A 45 20.48 19.97 -7.09
N ASP A 46 19.77 21.02 -7.48
CA ASP A 46 18.39 21.30 -7.07
C ASP A 46 17.39 20.34 -7.74
N ALA A 47 17.61 20.01 -9.02
CA ALA A 47 16.78 19.04 -9.73
C ALA A 47 16.92 17.61 -9.16
N SER A 48 18.12 17.22 -8.69
CA SER A 48 18.37 15.91 -8.07
C SER A 48 17.72 15.80 -6.68
N ALA A 49 17.78 16.86 -5.88
CA ALA A 49 17.14 16.93 -4.57
C ALA A 49 15.60 16.88 -4.69
N ASN A 50 15.03 17.62 -5.62
CA ASN A 50 13.59 17.63 -5.89
C ASN A 50 13.09 16.26 -6.42
N THR A 51 13.87 15.58 -7.27
CA THR A 51 13.54 14.22 -7.72
C THR A 51 13.57 13.20 -6.58
N LYS A 52 14.50 13.32 -5.63
CA LYS A 52 14.55 12.46 -4.44
C LYS A 52 13.37 12.70 -3.50
N LEU A 53 13.00 13.95 -3.28
CA LEU A 53 11.83 14.32 -2.48
C LEU A 53 10.54 13.75 -3.08
N THR A 54 10.33 13.86 -4.37
CA THR A 54 9.15 13.32 -5.05
C THR A 54 9.09 11.79 -5.03
N LYS A 55 10.22 11.08 -5.17
CA LYS A 55 10.29 9.62 -5.04
C LYS A 55 9.98 9.17 -3.61
N SER A 56 10.51 9.87 -2.61
CA SER A 56 10.24 9.56 -1.19
C SER A 56 8.77 9.79 -0.84
N ALA A 57 8.16 10.87 -1.30
CA ALA A 57 6.75 11.15 -1.08
C ALA A 57 5.85 10.07 -1.72
N ARG A 58 6.09 9.69 -2.95
CA ARG A 58 5.35 8.60 -3.63
C ARG A 58 5.50 7.25 -2.92
N GLN A 59 6.69 6.95 -2.41
CA GLN A 59 6.90 5.72 -1.63
C GLN A 59 6.08 5.76 -0.33
N GLN A 60 6.03 6.91 0.34
CA GLN A 60 5.26 7.08 1.57
C GLN A 60 3.76 6.92 1.33
N GLU A 61 3.20 7.53 0.29
CA GLU A 61 1.79 7.34 -0.11
C GLU A 61 1.45 5.86 -0.33
N LYS A 62 2.30 5.14 -1.08
CA LYS A 62 2.13 3.71 -1.31
C LYS A 62 2.18 2.91 -0.01
N ALA A 63 3.11 3.26 0.89
CA ALA A 63 3.25 2.61 2.19
C ALA A 63 2.01 2.83 3.07
N GLU A 64 1.50 4.05 3.12
CA GLU A 64 0.28 4.40 3.85
C GLU A 64 -0.94 3.65 3.29
N HIS A 65 -1.04 3.57 1.96
CA HIS A 65 -2.10 2.79 1.31
C HIS A 65 -1.98 1.29 1.65
N ALA A 66 -0.78 0.71 1.56
CA ALA A 66 -0.55 -0.69 1.91
C ALA A 66 -0.93 -0.97 3.37
N ILE A 67 -0.56 -0.10 4.30
CA ILE A 67 -0.93 -0.21 5.72
C ILE A 67 -2.45 -0.13 5.90
N LYS A 68 -3.11 0.81 5.24
CA LYS A 68 -4.58 0.94 5.28
C LYS A 68 -5.27 -0.32 4.78
N VAL A 69 -4.76 -0.93 3.71
CA VAL A 69 -5.27 -2.21 3.19
C VAL A 69 -5.06 -3.32 4.20
N ALA A 70 -3.84 -3.51 4.73
CA ALA A 70 -3.55 -4.57 5.69
C ALA A 70 -4.43 -4.46 6.95
N LYS A 71 -4.65 -3.26 7.46
CA LYS A 71 -5.51 -3.01 8.63
C LYS A 71 -6.98 -3.39 8.43
N LYS A 72 -7.49 -3.40 7.20
CA LYS A 72 -8.86 -3.86 6.90
C LYS A 72 -9.03 -5.37 7.08
N HIS A 73 -7.92 -6.10 7.15
CA HIS A 73 -7.87 -7.54 7.30
C HIS A 73 -7.53 -7.99 8.72
N LEU A 74 -7.56 -7.07 9.70
CA LEU A 74 -7.42 -7.43 11.11
C LEU A 74 -8.53 -8.40 11.51
N GLY A 75 -8.14 -9.50 12.15
CA GLY A 75 -9.06 -10.59 12.53
C GLY A 75 -9.26 -11.67 11.48
N ASP A 76 -8.80 -11.48 10.23
CA ASP A 76 -8.86 -12.54 9.22
C ASP A 76 -7.94 -13.71 9.61
N PRO A 77 -8.37 -14.97 9.37
CA PRO A 77 -7.63 -16.14 9.82
C PRO A 77 -6.31 -16.32 9.06
N TYR A 78 -5.30 -16.85 9.78
CA TYR A 78 -4.11 -17.38 9.14
C TYR A 78 -4.42 -18.69 8.43
N VAL A 79 -4.07 -18.78 7.17
CA VAL A 79 -4.07 -20.05 6.40
C VAL A 79 -2.77 -20.11 5.58
N TRP A 80 -2.01 -21.19 5.74
CA TRP A 80 -0.77 -21.40 4.99
C TRP A 80 -1.03 -21.35 3.48
N GLY A 81 -0.22 -20.58 2.76
CA GLY A 81 -0.35 -20.42 1.31
C GLY A 81 -1.41 -19.42 0.87
N ALA A 82 -2.25 -18.88 1.78
CA ALA A 82 -3.31 -17.95 1.43
C ALA A 82 -2.79 -16.53 1.13
N THR A 83 -3.40 -15.89 0.12
CA THR A 83 -3.05 -14.55 -0.37
C THR A 83 -4.23 -13.57 -0.35
N GLY A 84 -5.27 -13.90 0.44
CA GLY A 84 -6.48 -13.08 0.59
C GLY A 84 -7.57 -13.38 -0.45
N PRO A 85 -8.70 -12.69 -0.36
CA PRO A 85 -8.97 -11.59 0.58
C PRO A 85 -9.50 -12.02 1.97
N ARG A 86 -9.84 -13.29 2.20
CA ARG A 86 -10.49 -13.75 3.44
C ARG A 86 -9.58 -14.54 4.39
N ALA A 87 -8.38 -14.86 3.96
CA ALA A 87 -7.37 -15.55 4.76
C ALA A 87 -5.99 -15.21 4.22
N PHE A 88 -4.97 -15.25 5.07
CA PHE A 88 -3.61 -14.89 4.70
C PHE A 88 -2.58 -15.76 5.42
N ASP A 89 -1.45 -16.02 4.76
CA ASP A 89 -0.20 -16.25 5.48
C ASP A 89 0.61 -14.93 5.61
N CYS A 90 1.73 -14.97 6.31
CA CYS A 90 2.52 -13.78 6.60
C CYS A 90 2.95 -13.01 5.34
N SER A 91 3.49 -13.71 4.35
CA SER A 91 3.92 -13.12 3.08
C SER A 91 2.75 -12.78 2.16
N GLY A 92 1.66 -13.55 2.19
CA GLY A 92 0.43 -13.28 1.46
C GLY A 92 -0.23 -11.96 1.87
N LEU A 93 -0.28 -11.67 3.17
CA LEU A 93 -0.81 -10.41 3.69
C LEU A 93 -0.03 -9.21 3.15
N VAL A 94 1.30 -9.22 3.30
CA VAL A 94 2.13 -8.09 2.86
C VAL A 94 2.15 -7.97 1.33
N GLN A 95 2.16 -9.09 0.61
CA GLN A 95 2.04 -9.10 -0.85
C GLN A 95 0.71 -8.48 -1.32
N PHE A 96 -0.40 -8.90 -0.73
CA PHE A 96 -1.73 -8.39 -1.03
C PHE A 96 -1.81 -6.88 -0.79
N ALA A 97 -1.37 -6.42 0.38
CA ALA A 97 -1.41 -5.02 0.77
C ALA A 97 -0.59 -4.13 -0.18
N TRP A 98 0.65 -4.50 -0.45
CA TRP A 98 1.52 -3.75 -1.35
C TRP A 98 1.07 -3.80 -2.81
N ARG A 99 0.49 -4.92 -3.27
CA ARG A 99 -0.13 -5.03 -4.61
C ARG A 99 -1.27 -4.02 -4.77
N LYS A 100 -2.11 -3.85 -3.74
CA LYS A 100 -3.19 -2.83 -3.75
C LYS A 100 -2.64 -1.40 -3.75
N ALA A 101 -1.43 -1.20 -3.24
CA ALA A 101 -0.71 0.08 -3.30
C ALA A 101 0.13 0.25 -4.59
N GLY A 102 -0.05 -0.64 -5.60
CA GLY A 102 0.64 -0.57 -6.89
C GLY A 102 2.10 -1.04 -6.87
N VAL A 103 2.50 -1.83 -5.86
CA VAL A 103 3.85 -2.42 -5.76
C VAL A 103 3.73 -3.95 -5.79
N LYS A 104 4.35 -4.57 -6.79
CA LYS A 104 4.39 -6.04 -6.92
C LYS A 104 5.52 -6.59 -6.06
N LEU A 105 5.20 -7.46 -5.12
CA LEU A 105 6.16 -8.23 -4.32
C LEU A 105 6.10 -9.70 -4.73
N PRO A 106 7.23 -10.44 -4.69
CA PRO A 106 7.23 -11.89 -4.86
C PRO A 106 6.39 -12.59 -3.79
N ARG A 107 6.11 -13.90 -3.99
CA ARG A 107 5.19 -14.63 -3.11
C ARG A 107 5.79 -14.97 -1.74
N THR A 108 7.07 -15.38 -1.70
CA THR A 108 7.69 -15.91 -0.48
C THR A 108 8.51 -14.86 0.26
N THR A 109 8.70 -15.05 1.54
CA THR A 109 9.54 -14.18 2.40
C THR A 109 10.94 -14.00 1.83
N TRP A 110 11.61 -15.10 1.49
CA TRP A 110 12.96 -15.06 0.91
C TRP A 110 13.03 -14.36 -0.44
N SER A 111 12.05 -14.62 -1.31
CA SER A 111 11.98 -13.93 -2.60
C SER A 111 11.73 -12.44 -2.43
N MET A 112 10.90 -12.03 -1.47
CA MET A 112 10.69 -10.60 -1.14
C MET A 112 11.98 -9.95 -0.62
N LEU A 113 12.65 -10.62 0.33
CA LEU A 113 13.91 -10.15 0.90
C LEU A 113 14.97 -9.94 -0.19
N ASN A 114 15.06 -10.83 -1.17
CA ASN A 114 16.04 -10.72 -2.24
C ASN A 114 15.66 -9.70 -3.32
N ALA A 115 14.37 -9.55 -3.62
CA ALA A 115 13.88 -8.66 -4.67
C ALA A 115 13.93 -7.19 -4.26
N VAL A 116 13.61 -6.87 -3.00
CA VAL A 116 13.59 -5.49 -2.51
C VAL A 116 14.99 -5.04 -2.09
N LYS A 117 15.60 -4.19 -2.91
CA LYS A 117 17.03 -3.80 -2.75
C LYS A 117 17.28 -2.84 -1.59
N LYS A 118 16.31 -1.99 -1.24
CA LYS A 118 16.48 -1.00 -0.16
C LYS A 118 16.43 -1.66 1.21
N ARG A 119 17.59 -1.90 1.80
CA ARG A 119 17.75 -2.40 3.19
C ARG A 119 17.59 -1.27 4.18
N VAL A 120 17.02 -1.58 5.35
CA VAL A 120 16.88 -0.66 6.48
C VAL A 120 17.23 -1.36 7.78
N SER A 121 17.77 -0.61 8.75
CA SER A 121 17.98 -1.12 10.11
C SER A 121 16.74 -0.91 10.97
N LEU A 122 16.64 -1.61 12.09
CA LEU A 122 15.56 -1.44 13.07
C LEU A 122 15.43 0.00 13.59
N ALA A 123 16.54 0.73 13.67
CA ALA A 123 16.56 2.12 14.12
C ALA A 123 15.97 3.11 13.10
N HIS A 124 15.94 2.73 11.81
CA HIS A 124 15.51 3.60 10.71
C HIS A 124 14.24 3.11 10.02
N LEU A 125 13.45 2.29 10.71
CA LEU A 125 12.15 1.82 10.20
C LEU A 125 11.20 2.99 9.94
N LYS A 126 10.53 2.92 8.79
CA LYS A 126 9.41 3.80 8.43
C LYS A 126 8.16 2.98 8.16
N PRO A 127 6.96 3.56 8.32
CA PRO A 127 5.72 2.86 7.97
C PRO A 127 5.79 2.25 6.57
N GLY A 128 5.35 0.98 6.45
CA GLY A 128 5.43 0.18 5.22
C GLY A 128 6.66 -0.72 5.12
N ASP A 129 7.72 -0.51 5.89
CA ASP A 129 8.89 -1.39 5.86
C ASP A 129 8.50 -2.82 6.25
N LEU A 130 9.09 -3.79 5.57
CA LEU A 130 8.91 -5.21 5.87
C LEU A 130 10.03 -5.70 6.77
N ILE A 131 9.66 -6.30 7.88
CA ILE A 131 10.57 -6.87 8.88
C ILE A 131 10.55 -8.39 8.74
N PHE A 132 11.69 -8.99 8.51
CA PHE A 132 11.88 -10.44 8.40
C PHE A 132 12.50 -10.98 9.68
N THR A 133 11.94 -12.08 10.19
CA THR A 133 12.36 -12.72 11.44
C THR A 133 12.46 -14.24 11.25
N SER A 134 12.87 -14.94 12.30
CA SER A 134 12.93 -16.39 12.35
C SER A 134 13.70 -17.01 11.17
N GLY A 135 14.91 -16.47 10.90
CA GLY A 135 15.75 -16.94 9.79
C GLY A 135 15.10 -16.74 8.41
N GLY A 136 14.18 -15.78 8.25
CA GLY A 136 13.44 -15.55 7.00
C GLY A 136 12.14 -16.36 6.87
N GLY A 137 11.75 -17.10 7.90
CA GLY A 137 10.50 -17.88 7.92
C GLY A 137 9.26 -17.02 8.15
N HIS A 138 9.40 -15.77 8.64
CA HIS A 138 8.28 -14.89 8.92
C HIS A 138 8.53 -13.47 8.45
N VAL A 139 7.45 -12.76 8.12
CA VAL A 139 7.46 -11.34 7.72
C VAL A 139 6.26 -10.60 8.30
N GLY A 140 6.51 -9.37 8.77
CA GLY A 140 5.47 -8.42 9.13
C GLY A 140 5.75 -7.06 8.51
N MET A 141 4.74 -6.20 8.47
CA MET A 141 4.84 -4.84 7.98
C MET A 141 4.85 -3.86 9.15
N TYR A 142 5.88 -3.03 9.24
CA TYR A 142 5.93 -1.95 10.23
C TYR A 142 4.89 -0.88 9.91
N ILE A 143 4.07 -0.52 10.89
CA ILE A 143 2.97 0.44 10.72
C ILE A 143 3.16 1.74 11.49
N GLY A 144 4.40 2.00 11.94
CA GLY A 144 4.71 3.15 12.80
C GLY A 144 4.49 2.87 14.28
N HIS A 145 4.87 3.84 15.13
CA HIS A 145 4.65 3.81 16.58
C HIS A 145 5.09 2.50 17.28
N LYS A 146 6.21 1.93 16.83
CA LYS A 146 6.73 0.65 17.32
C LYS A 146 5.72 -0.50 17.23
N LYS A 147 4.93 -0.54 16.14
CA LYS A 147 3.92 -1.58 15.88
C LYS A 147 4.17 -2.27 14.54
N VAL A 148 3.85 -3.55 14.50
CA VAL A 148 3.98 -4.42 13.30
C VAL A 148 2.65 -5.13 13.08
N ILE A 149 2.15 -5.17 11.85
CA ILE A 149 1.00 -5.98 11.45
C ILE A 149 1.49 -7.23 10.73
N SER A 150 0.95 -8.40 11.09
CA SER A 150 1.27 -9.67 10.45
C SER A 150 0.14 -10.69 10.56
N ALA A 151 0.19 -11.74 9.74
CA ALA A 151 -0.53 -12.99 9.91
C ALA A 151 0.47 -14.00 10.51
N PRO A 152 0.44 -14.30 11.82
CA PRO A 152 1.62 -14.87 12.47
C PRO A 152 1.82 -16.38 12.24
N HIS A 153 0.78 -17.22 12.46
CA HIS A 153 0.86 -18.68 12.36
C HIS A 153 -0.53 -19.31 12.35
N SER A 154 -0.60 -20.61 12.06
CA SER A 154 -1.84 -21.40 12.11
C SER A 154 -2.53 -21.30 13.47
N GLY A 155 -3.85 -21.13 13.46
CA GLY A 155 -4.66 -20.93 14.65
C GLY A 155 -4.73 -19.47 15.14
N ALA A 156 -3.96 -18.57 14.55
CA ALA A 156 -4.01 -17.14 14.84
C ALA A 156 -4.73 -16.37 13.73
N VAL A 157 -4.90 -15.08 13.96
CA VAL A 157 -5.50 -14.14 13.01
C VAL A 157 -4.52 -13.02 12.67
N VAL A 158 -4.80 -12.28 11.62
CA VAL A 158 -4.08 -11.02 11.32
C VAL A 158 -4.20 -10.09 12.52
N SER A 159 -3.07 -9.69 13.06
CA SER A 159 -2.99 -8.89 14.29
C SER A 159 -1.94 -7.80 14.21
N VAL A 160 -1.99 -6.88 15.18
CA VAL A 160 -0.98 -5.85 15.38
C VAL A 160 -0.25 -6.09 16.69
N ASP A 161 1.05 -6.30 16.60
CA ASP A 161 1.93 -6.49 17.74
C ASP A 161 2.77 -5.24 18.00
N LYS A 162 3.25 -5.09 19.25
CA LYS A 162 4.35 -4.17 19.55
C LYS A 162 5.63 -4.72 18.95
N LEU A 163 6.54 -3.84 18.51
CA LEU A 163 7.92 -4.20 18.13
C LEU A 163 8.71 -4.57 19.40
N ASN A 164 8.36 -5.70 20.00
CA ASN A 164 8.82 -6.21 21.30
C ASN A 164 10.12 -7.04 21.18
N ALA A 165 10.45 -7.76 22.23
CA ALA A 165 11.63 -8.61 22.29
C ALA A 165 11.65 -9.72 21.22
N TYR A 166 10.49 -10.29 20.85
CA TYR A 166 10.40 -11.29 19.77
C TYR A 166 10.89 -10.70 18.44
N TRP A 167 10.30 -9.58 17.99
CA TRP A 167 10.67 -8.94 16.72
C TRP A 167 12.12 -8.50 16.68
N ARG A 168 12.69 -8.11 17.82
CA ARG A 168 14.09 -7.67 17.93
C ARG A 168 15.07 -8.84 18.02
N GLY A 169 14.74 -9.84 18.81
CA GLY A 169 15.63 -10.99 19.07
C GLY A 169 15.68 -11.97 17.90
N SER A 170 14.59 -12.10 17.12
CA SER A 170 14.53 -12.93 15.93
C SER A 170 14.76 -12.15 14.62
N PHE A 171 15.17 -10.88 14.70
CA PHE A 171 15.38 -10.02 13.53
C PHE A 171 16.45 -10.58 12.60
N LEU A 172 16.12 -10.71 11.34
CA LEU A 172 17.05 -11.07 10.28
C LEU A 172 17.42 -9.86 9.44
N ALA A 173 16.42 -9.15 8.92
CA ALA A 173 16.59 -8.00 8.04
C ALA A 173 15.29 -7.18 7.96
N ALA A 174 15.40 -5.95 7.47
CA ALA A 174 14.25 -5.19 7.03
C ALA A 174 14.50 -4.54 5.66
N VAL A 175 13.43 -4.37 4.89
CA VAL A 175 13.50 -3.78 3.54
C VAL A 175 12.37 -2.77 3.34
N ARG A 176 12.59 -1.80 2.44
CA ARG A 176 11.62 -0.78 2.07
C ARG A 176 11.15 -0.97 0.65
N PRO A 177 9.91 -1.47 0.44
CA PRO A 177 9.33 -1.59 -0.90
C PRO A 177 8.94 -0.23 -1.49
N GLY A 178 8.80 -0.18 -2.81
CA GLY A 178 8.23 0.97 -3.51
C GLY A 178 9.19 2.15 -3.73
N VAL A 179 10.50 1.98 -3.47
CA VAL A 179 11.55 2.97 -3.75
C VAL A 179 12.19 2.74 -5.10
#